data_6a815cc26e4c3702c6a3eece4987c90f
#
_entry.id   6a815cc26e4c3702c6a3eece4987c90f
#
_cell.length_a   1.000
_cell.length_b   1.000
_cell.length_c   1.000
_cell.angle_alpha   90.00
_cell.angle_beta   90.00
_cell.angle_gamma   90.00
#
_symmetry.space_group_name_H-M   'P 1'
#
loop_
_entity.id
_entity.type
_entity.pdbx_description
1 polymer ?
#
loop_
_entity_poly.entity_id
_entity_poly.type
_entity_poly.pdbx_seq_one_letter_code
_entity_poly.pdbx_strand_id
1 'polypeptide(L)'
;MDEVKEALNDPEKYVVVQVAPAVRAALGEAFEFPIGVDVEGRMAEALRRLGFDKVFDTKFGADLTIMEESNELIERLNNDGELPLITSCCPGWIKYAEHFYPDMLENISSCKSPHQMQGAIVKTYLANQEHIAKENIVMVSVMPCTTKKFEIT
;
A
#
# COMPACT_ATOMS: atom_id res chain seq x y z
N MET A 1 8.03 4.31 14.36
CA MET A 1 7.83 5.79 14.38
C MET A 1 9.16 6.53 14.41
N ASP A 2 10.14 6.06 15.18
CA ASP A 2 11.44 6.75 15.28
C ASP A 2 12.21 6.69 13.97
N GLU A 3 12.25 5.55 13.30
CA GLU A 3 12.82 5.41 11.95
C GLU A 3 12.23 6.39 10.91
N VAL A 4 10.92 6.67 10.99
CA VAL A 4 10.28 7.64 10.11
C VAL A 4 10.76 9.06 10.41
N LYS A 5 10.90 9.41 11.69
CA LYS A 5 11.44 10.72 12.09
C LYS A 5 12.90 10.90 11.71
N GLU A 6 13.69 9.83 11.84
CA GLU A 6 15.08 9.81 11.40
C GLU A 6 15.16 10.05 9.89
N ALA A 7 14.34 9.32 9.10
CA ALA A 7 14.31 9.49 7.66
C ALA A 7 13.90 10.91 7.23
N LEU A 8 12.88 11.50 7.89
CA LEU A 8 12.43 12.87 7.60
C LEU A 8 13.46 13.95 7.97
N ASN A 9 14.40 13.64 8.85
CA ASN A 9 15.49 14.56 9.25
C ASN A 9 16.79 14.33 8.45
N ASP A 10 16.86 13.28 7.64
CA ASP A 10 18.03 12.96 6.83
C ASP A 10 17.90 13.62 5.45
N PRO A 11 18.75 14.64 5.14
CA PRO A 11 18.67 15.39 3.88
C PRO A 11 19.04 14.54 2.64
N GLU A 12 19.63 13.36 2.82
CA GLU A 12 19.95 12.45 1.72
C GLU A 12 18.81 11.50 1.37
N LYS A 13 17.74 11.48 2.19
CA LYS A 13 16.57 10.64 1.97
C LYS A 13 15.45 11.39 1.29
N TYR A 14 14.84 10.73 0.32
CA TYR A 14 13.61 11.15 -0.31
C TYR A 14 12.46 10.37 0.29
N VAL A 15 11.67 11.01 1.14
CA VAL A 15 10.68 10.33 1.96
C VAL A 15 9.29 10.45 1.34
N VAL A 16 8.78 9.32 0.88
CA VAL A 16 7.47 9.21 0.23
C VAL A 16 6.49 8.54 1.17
N VAL A 17 5.26 9.05 1.25
CA VAL A 17 4.21 8.43 2.06
C VAL A 17 3.02 8.02 1.20
N GLN A 18 2.48 6.83 1.46
CA GLN A 18 1.17 6.40 1.00
C GLN A 18 0.20 6.30 2.15
N VAL A 19 -1.06 6.60 1.90
CA VAL A 19 -2.11 6.62 2.93
C VAL A 19 -3.28 5.74 2.49
N ALA A 20 -3.72 4.85 3.40
CA ALA A 20 -4.91 4.05 3.16
C ALA A 20 -6.19 4.92 3.15
N PRO A 21 -7.17 4.60 2.29
CA PRO A 21 -8.39 5.41 2.16
C PRO A 21 -9.17 5.62 3.47
N ALA A 22 -9.16 4.66 4.38
CA ALA A 22 -9.84 4.77 5.67
C ALA A 22 -9.29 5.90 6.56
N VAL A 23 -8.01 6.25 6.40
CA VAL A 23 -7.37 7.26 7.26
C VAL A 23 -7.98 8.64 7.05
N ARG A 24 -8.29 9.04 5.81
CA ARG A 24 -8.88 10.35 5.53
C ARG A 24 -10.30 10.52 6.10
N ALA A 25 -11.02 9.40 6.29
CA ALA A 25 -12.35 9.43 6.90
C ALA A 25 -12.28 9.44 8.44
N ALA A 26 -11.30 8.75 9.03
CA ALA A 26 -11.14 8.65 10.48
C ALA A 26 -10.34 9.80 11.09
N LEU A 27 -9.38 10.37 10.35
CA LEU A 27 -8.50 11.42 10.85
C LEU A 27 -9.26 12.68 11.28
N GLY A 28 -10.34 13.03 10.56
CA GLY A 28 -11.16 14.18 10.89
C GLY A 28 -11.74 14.13 12.30
N GLU A 29 -12.14 12.96 12.75
CA GLU A 29 -12.73 12.75 14.09
C GLU A 29 -11.72 13.07 15.21
N ALA A 30 -10.43 12.76 14.99
CA ALA A 30 -9.37 13.10 15.95
C ALA A 30 -9.14 14.62 16.10
N PHE A 31 -9.66 15.42 15.17
CA PHE A 31 -9.62 16.89 15.17
C PHE A 31 -11.02 17.51 15.32
N GLU A 32 -11.94 16.80 15.98
CA GLU A 32 -13.29 17.26 16.32
C GLU A 32 -14.19 17.59 15.11
N PHE A 33 -13.88 17.04 13.92
CA PHE A 33 -14.79 17.10 12.78
C PHE A 33 -15.94 16.10 12.98
N PRO A 34 -17.10 16.35 12.39
CA PRO A 34 -18.20 15.38 12.39
C PRO A 34 -17.77 14.03 11.81
N ILE A 35 -18.35 12.95 12.34
CA ILE A 35 -18.09 11.57 11.91
C ILE A 35 -18.22 11.43 10.38
N GLY A 36 -17.24 10.82 9.75
CA GLY A 36 -17.25 10.51 8.31
C GLY A 36 -16.92 11.69 7.39
N VAL A 37 -16.53 12.84 7.93
CA VAL A 37 -16.04 13.95 7.08
C VAL A 37 -14.71 13.56 6.43
N ASP A 38 -14.67 13.58 5.10
CA ASP A 38 -13.44 13.36 4.34
C ASP A 38 -12.50 14.55 4.46
N VAL A 39 -11.32 14.31 4.99
CA VAL A 39 -10.27 15.33 5.18
C VAL A 39 -9.05 15.10 4.29
N GLU A 40 -9.20 14.43 3.14
CA GLU A 40 -8.12 14.05 2.23
C GLU A 40 -7.14 15.20 1.94
N GLY A 41 -7.64 16.33 1.48
CA GLY A 41 -6.79 17.48 1.14
C GLY A 41 -6.03 18.05 2.35
N ARG A 42 -6.68 18.10 3.52
CA ARG A 42 -6.05 18.56 4.78
C ARG A 42 -4.99 17.58 5.27
N MET A 43 -5.26 16.29 5.16
CA MET A 43 -4.33 15.23 5.49
C MET A 43 -3.09 15.29 4.59
N ALA A 44 -3.28 15.42 3.28
CA ALA A 44 -2.16 15.53 2.34
C ALA A 44 -1.29 16.76 2.62
N GLU A 45 -1.90 17.89 2.91
CA GLU A 45 -1.17 19.11 3.28
C GLU A 45 -0.44 18.97 4.62
N ALA A 46 -1.07 18.33 5.62
CA ALA A 46 -0.42 18.07 6.91
C ALA A 46 0.82 17.18 6.74
N LEU A 47 0.74 16.14 5.92
CA LEU A 47 1.88 15.27 5.64
C LEU A 47 3.01 16.02 4.93
N ARG A 48 2.71 16.90 3.96
CA ARG A 48 3.73 17.75 3.33
C ARG A 48 4.41 18.66 4.35
N ARG A 49 3.65 19.27 5.26
CA ARG A 49 4.20 20.11 6.34
C ARG A 49 5.04 19.33 7.35
N LEU A 50 4.81 18.03 7.50
CA LEU A 50 5.65 17.15 8.32
C LEU A 50 7.00 16.81 7.64
N GLY A 51 7.19 17.19 6.36
CA GLY A 51 8.43 16.99 5.65
C GLY A 51 8.45 15.85 4.64
N PHE A 52 7.29 15.23 4.33
CA PHE A 52 7.23 14.23 3.26
C PHE A 52 7.36 14.88 1.88
N ASP A 53 8.27 14.37 1.06
CA ASP A 53 8.52 14.87 -0.30
C ASP A 53 7.35 14.61 -1.25
N LYS A 54 6.74 13.43 -1.15
CA LYS A 54 5.54 13.05 -1.92
C LYS A 54 4.51 12.36 -1.03
N VAL A 55 3.25 12.66 -1.32
CA VAL A 55 2.09 12.07 -0.64
C VAL A 55 1.20 11.43 -1.68
N PHE A 56 0.95 10.13 -1.54
CA PHE A 56 0.12 9.34 -2.45
C PHE A 56 -1.06 8.70 -1.73
N ASP A 57 -2.14 8.50 -2.46
CA ASP A 57 -3.25 7.64 -2.04
C ASP A 57 -2.96 6.19 -2.49
N THR A 58 -3.13 5.23 -1.59
CA THR A 58 -2.98 3.79 -1.89
C THR A 58 -4.00 3.29 -2.94
N LYS A 59 -5.03 4.08 -3.26
CA LYS A 59 -5.96 3.76 -4.37
C LYS A 59 -5.27 3.55 -5.71
N PHE A 60 -4.21 4.27 -5.99
CA PHE A 60 -3.43 4.05 -7.20
C PHE A 60 -2.86 2.62 -7.26
N GLY A 61 -2.32 2.13 -6.14
CA GLY A 61 -1.90 0.74 -6.03
C GLY A 61 -3.07 -0.25 -6.16
N ALA A 62 -4.26 0.13 -5.69
CA ALA A 62 -5.46 -0.70 -5.83
C ALA A 62 -5.93 -0.81 -7.29
N ASP A 63 -5.86 0.27 -8.06
CA ASP A 63 -6.18 0.24 -9.49
C ASP A 63 -5.22 -0.69 -10.25
N LEU A 64 -3.92 -0.65 -9.94
CA LEU A 64 -2.94 -1.58 -10.49
C LEU A 64 -3.25 -3.03 -10.10
N THR A 65 -3.60 -3.27 -8.83
CA THR A 65 -3.94 -4.61 -8.35
C THR A 65 -5.14 -5.18 -9.11
N ILE A 66 -6.18 -4.37 -9.34
CA ILE A 66 -7.35 -4.79 -10.11
C ILE A 66 -6.96 -5.19 -11.54
N MET A 67 -6.09 -4.43 -12.18
CA MET A 67 -5.61 -4.73 -13.54
C MET A 67 -4.84 -6.06 -13.58
N GLU A 68 -3.90 -6.25 -12.66
CA GLU A 68 -3.07 -7.46 -12.62
C GLU A 68 -3.88 -8.70 -12.22
N GLU A 69 -4.74 -8.61 -11.20
CA GLU A 69 -5.62 -9.73 -10.80
C GLU A 69 -6.65 -10.08 -11.89
N SER A 70 -7.12 -9.08 -12.66
CA SER A 70 -7.99 -9.33 -13.81
C SER A 70 -7.26 -10.10 -14.91
N ASN A 71 -6.01 -9.75 -15.20
CA ASN A 71 -5.17 -10.48 -16.16
C ASN A 71 -4.90 -11.90 -15.67
N GLU A 72 -4.56 -12.08 -14.38
CA GLU A 72 -4.39 -13.40 -13.78
C GLU A 72 -5.65 -14.26 -13.89
N LEU A 73 -6.84 -13.68 -13.63
CA LEU A 73 -8.10 -14.40 -13.80
C LEU A 73 -8.33 -14.85 -15.25
N ILE A 74 -8.07 -13.96 -16.22
CA ILE A 74 -8.19 -14.29 -17.64
C ILE A 74 -7.22 -15.41 -18.04
N GLU A 75 -5.99 -15.36 -17.55
CA GLU A 75 -4.98 -16.40 -17.77
C GLU A 75 -5.42 -17.75 -17.19
N ARG A 76 -5.94 -17.76 -15.94
CA ARG A 76 -6.47 -18.99 -15.31
C ARG A 76 -7.64 -19.58 -16.07
N LEU A 77 -8.57 -18.73 -16.56
CA LEU A 77 -9.72 -19.18 -17.37
C LEU A 77 -9.32 -19.77 -18.73
N ASN A 78 -8.26 -19.24 -19.34
CA ASN A 78 -7.81 -19.70 -20.66
C ASN A 78 -6.90 -20.93 -20.61
N ASN A 79 -6.27 -21.20 -19.47
CA ASN A 79 -5.24 -22.24 -19.30
C ASN A 79 -5.60 -23.30 -18.26
N ASP A 80 -6.89 -23.48 -17.96
CA ASP A 80 -7.38 -24.44 -16.95
C ASP A 80 -6.70 -24.26 -15.59
N GLY A 81 -6.43 -23.02 -15.17
CA GLY A 81 -5.86 -22.70 -13.87
C GLY A 81 -6.86 -22.86 -12.71
N GLU A 82 -6.34 -22.87 -11.48
CA GLU A 82 -7.15 -23.09 -10.28
C GLU A 82 -8.18 -21.98 -10.07
N LEU A 83 -9.44 -22.38 -9.85
CA LEU A 83 -10.59 -21.52 -9.57
C LEU A 83 -11.35 -22.03 -8.33
N PRO A 84 -12.01 -21.12 -7.56
CA PRO A 84 -12.09 -19.67 -7.77
C PRO A 84 -10.75 -18.97 -7.53
N LEU A 85 -10.51 -17.82 -8.19
CA LEU A 85 -9.41 -16.91 -7.84
C LEU A 85 -9.80 -16.12 -6.59
N ILE A 86 -8.97 -16.17 -5.57
CA ILE A 86 -9.16 -15.47 -4.29
C ILE A 86 -8.09 -14.38 -4.17
N THR A 87 -8.49 -13.14 -3.91
CA THR A 87 -7.55 -12.01 -3.84
C THR A 87 -6.62 -12.10 -2.62
N SER A 88 -5.40 -11.55 -2.76
CA SER A 88 -4.28 -11.68 -1.80
C SER A 88 -3.98 -10.40 -1.01
N CYS A 89 -4.79 -9.35 -1.15
CA CYS A 89 -4.47 -8.02 -0.61
C CYS A 89 -4.44 -7.92 0.94
N CYS A 90 -5.01 -8.91 1.66
CA CYS A 90 -5.07 -8.92 3.12
C CYS A 90 -4.04 -9.89 3.71
N PRO A 91 -2.95 -9.42 4.34
CA PRO A 91 -1.94 -10.31 4.92
C PRO A 91 -2.48 -11.15 6.10
N GLY A 92 -3.51 -10.66 6.81
CA GLY A 92 -4.20 -11.45 7.84
C GLY A 92 -4.94 -12.65 7.25
N TRP A 93 -5.60 -12.45 6.09
CA TRP A 93 -6.23 -13.53 5.33
C TRP A 93 -5.19 -14.56 4.85
N ILE A 94 -4.09 -14.09 4.25
CA ILE A 94 -3.02 -14.98 3.76
C ILE A 94 -2.47 -15.84 4.91
N LYS A 95 -2.14 -15.25 6.04
CA LYS A 95 -1.66 -15.99 7.22
C LYS A 95 -2.69 -16.97 7.75
N TYR A 96 -3.95 -16.62 7.74
CA TYR A 96 -5.04 -17.53 8.12
C TYR A 96 -5.15 -18.71 7.15
N ALA A 97 -5.10 -18.44 5.84
CA ALA A 97 -5.14 -19.50 4.82
C ALA A 97 -3.92 -20.43 4.93
N GLU A 98 -2.71 -19.91 5.08
CA GLU A 98 -1.49 -20.70 5.26
C GLU A 98 -1.59 -21.68 6.44
N HIS A 99 -2.24 -21.28 7.53
CA HIS A 99 -2.32 -22.11 8.73
C HIS A 99 -3.50 -23.09 8.74
N PHE A 100 -4.64 -22.70 8.19
CA PHE A 100 -5.89 -23.45 8.34
C PHE A 100 -6.41 -24.05 7.04
N TYR A 101 -6.00 -23.51 5.89
CA TYR A 101 -6.47 -23.94 4.58
C TYR A 101 -5.32 -24.00 3.55
N PRO A 102 -4.25 -24.78 3.83
CA PRO A 102 -3.09 -24.83 2.95
C PRO A 102 -3.45 -25.35 1.54
N ASP A 103 -4.46 -26.18 1.42
CA ASP A 103 -4.93 -26.72 0.13
C ASP A 103 -5.58 -25.64 -0.77
N MET A 104 -5.92 -24.46 -0.21
CA MET A 104 -6.50 -23.34 -0.97
C MET A 104 -5.45 -22.32 -1.43
N LEU A 105 -4.17 -22.53 -1.15
CA LEU A 105 -3.13 -21.56 -1.49
C LEU A 105 -2.99 -21.35 -3.01
N GLU A 106 -3.22 -22.40 -3.80
CA GLU A 106 -3.21 -22.32 -5.26
C GLU A 106 -4.35 -21.47 -5.83
N ASN A 107 -5.45 -21.32 -5.08
CA ASN A 107 -6.55 -20.44 -5.43
C ASN A 107 -6.26 -18.96 -5.16
N ILE A 108 -5.27 -18.66 -4.30
CA ILE A 108 -4.95 -17.28 -3.95
C ILE A 108 -4.17 -16.61 -5.09
N SER A 109 -4.51 -15.36 -5.38
CA SER A 109 -3.81 -14.54 -6.36
C SER A 109 -2.32 -14.43 -6.03
N SER A 110 -1.49 -14.53 -7.06
CA SER A 110 -0.04 -14.28 -6.98
C SER A 110 0.32 -12.80 -6.89
N CYS A 111 -0.67 -11.91 -7.09
CA CYS A 111 -0.46 -10.48 -7.12
C CYS A 111 -0.06 -9.91 -5.75
N LYS A 112 0.80 -8.91 -5.78
CA LYS A 112 1.10 -8.11 -4.60
C LYS A 112 -0.14 -7.32 -4.15
N SER A 113 -0.24 -7.04 -2.85
CA SER A 113 -1.27 -6.12 -2.34
C SER A 113 -1.11 -4.71 -2.93
N PRO A 114 -2.17 -3.88 -2.94
CA PRO A 114 -2.09 -2.46 -3.30
C PRO A 114 -0.97 -1.71 -2.57
N HIS A 115 -0.78 -2.01 -1.30
CA HIS A 115 0.28 -1.47 -0.47
C HIS A 115 1.68 -1.77 -1.04
N GLN A 116 1.94 -3.02 -1.38
CA GLN A 116 3.23 -3.46 -1.93
C GLN A 116 3.40 -3.03 -3.38
N MET A 117 2.33 -3.03 -4.20
CA MET A 117 2.38 -2.53 -5.59
C MET A 117 2.77 -1.06 -5.64
N GLN A 118 2.16 -0.23 -4.79
CA GLN A 118 2.52 1.18 -4.67
C GLN A 118 3.99 1.34 -4.30
N GLY A 119 4.48 0.57 -3.32
CA GLY A 119 5.89 0.58 -2.91
C GLY A 119 6.83 0.19 -4.06
N ALA A 120 6.47 -0.82 -4.83
CA ALA A 120 7.25 -1.25 -5.99
C ALA A 120 7.33 -0.17 -7.07
N ILE A 121 6.20 0.47 -7.42
CA ILE A 121 6.15 1.56 -8.41
C ILE A 121 6.95 2.78 -7.95
N VAL A 122 6.86 3.15 -6.68
CA VAL A 122 7.66 4.25 -6.11
C VAL A 122 9.16 3.96 -6.21
N LYS A 123 9.57 2.74 -5.85
CA LYS A 123 10.99 2.33 -5.90
C LYS A 123 11.54 2.08 -7.32
N THR A 124 10.68 2.01 -8.33
CA THR A 124 11.08 1.77 -9.73
C THR A 124 10.74 2.96 -10.61
N TYR A 125 9.47 3.17 -10.91
CA TYR A 125 9.02 4.19 -11.84
C TYR A 125 9.30 5.62 -11.33
N LEU A 126 8.87 5.94 -10.09
CA LEU A 126 9.11 7.28 -9.52
C LEU A 126 10.60 7.54 -9.33
N ALA A 127 11.37 6.56 -8.87
CA ALA A 127 12.83 6.66 -8.73
C ALA A 127 13.49 7.08 -10.05
N ASN A 128 13.10 6.46 -11.16
CA ASN A 128 13.59 6.79 -12.48
C ASN A 128 13.13 8.17 -12.95
N GLN A 129 11.87 8.53 -12.72
CA GLN A 129 11.29 9.82 -13.09
C GLN A 129 11.97 11.01 -12.39
N GLU A 130 12.21 10.86 -11.09
CA GLU A 130 12.83 11.91 -10.25
C GLU A 130 14.36 11.82 -10.27
N HIS A 131 14.96 10.87 -11.00
CA HIS A 131 16.40 10.61 -11.06
C HIS A 131 17.04 10.38 -9.68
N ILE A 132 16.32 9.68 -8.79
CA ILE A 132 16.74 9.35 -7.42
C ILE A 132 17.11 7.88 -7.34
N ALA A 133 18.23 7.57 -6.70
CA ALA A 133 18.61 6.18 -6.42
C ALA A 133 17.57 5.54 -5.50
N LYS A 134 17.07 4.35 -5.86
CA LYS A 134 16.00 3.65 -5.11
C LYS A 134 16.35 3.41 -3.64
N GLU A 135 17.64 3.33 -3.31
CA GLU A 135 18.19 3.17 -1.97
C GLU A 135 17.99 4.42 -1.10
N ASN A 136 17.88 5.58 -1.74
CA ASN A 136 17.64 6.86 -1.07
C ASN A 136 16.15 7.14 -0.87
N ILE A 137 15.27 6.40 -1.52
CA ILE A 137 13.82 6.54 -1.32
C ILE A 137 13.39 5.73 -0.10
N VAL A 138 12.80 6.41 0.87
CA VAL A 138 12.13 5.78 2.02
C VAL A 138 10.62 5.81 1.78
N MET A 139 10.02 4.62 1.68
CA MET A 139 8.57 4.50 1.51
C MET A 139 7.89 4.29 2.84
N VAL A 140 7.09 5.24 3.26
CA VAL A 140 6.30 5.20 4.49
C VAL A 140 4.85 4.88 4.17
N SER A 141 4.21 4.09 5.02
CA SER A 141 2.80 3.71 4.85
C SER A 141 1.99 4.04 6.10
N VAL A 142 0.93 4.83 5.92
CA VAL A 142 -0.05 5.13 6.96
C VAL A 142 -1.24 4.21 6.76
N MET A 143 -1.25 3.11 7.54
CA MET A 143 -2.21 2.02 7.43
C MET A 143 -2.86 1.75 8.78
N PRO A 144 -4.21 1.63 8.88
CA PRO A 144 -4.87 1.27 10.13
C PRO A 144 -4.74 -0.22 10.45
N CYS A 145 -4.38 -1.04 9.46
CA CYS A 145 -4.25 -2.48 9.61
C CYS A 145 -2.86 -2.87 10.14
N THR A 146 -2.80 -3.43 11.35
CA THR A 146 -1.53 -3.83 11.98
C THR A 146 -0.86 -5.01 11.28
N THR A 147 -1.62 -5.88 10.60
CA THR A 147 -1.06 -7.01 9.83
C THR A 147 -0.28 -6.56 8.59
N LYS A 148 -0.49 -5.32 8.12
CA LYS A 148 0.34 -4.74 7.04
C LYS A 148 1.83 -4.63 7.38
N LYS A 149 2.19 -4.73 8.66
CA LYS A 149 3.59 -4.81 9.07
C LYS A 149 4.32 -6.04 8.52
N PHE A 150 3.61 -7.14 8.26
CA PHE A 150 4.19 -8.33 7.63
C PHE A 150 4.60 -8.13 6.17
N GLU A 151 4.11 -7.08 5.52
CA GLU A 151 4.43 -6.80 4.12
C GLU A 151 5.67 -5.90 3.94
N ILE A 152 6.23 -5.38 5.00
CA ILE A 152 7.39 -4.47 4.98
C ILE A 152 8.67 -5.09 5.54
N THR A 153 8.64 -6.37 5.89
CA THR A 153 9.78 -7.14 6.43
C THR A 153 10.48 -7.93 5.33
#